data_2908df3b66bc77f6e129ff270be219a7
#
_entry.id   2908df3b66bc77f6e129ff270be219a7
#
_cell.length_a   1.000
_cell.length_b   1.000
_cell.length_c   1.000
_cell.angle_alpha   90.00
_cell.angle_beta   90.00
_cell.angle_gamma   90.00
#
_symmetry.space_group_name_H-M   'P 1'
#
loop_
_entity.id
_entity.type
_entity.pdbx_description
1 polymer ?
#
loop_
_entity_poly.entity_id
_entity_poly.type
_entity_poly.pdbx_seq_one_letter_code
_entity_poly.pdbx_strand_id
1 'polypeptide(L)'
;MAVLQRIQAEVEGHPIVLFMKGTPQFPMCGFSSRTVQALKQAGASAFHSINVLQEPEIRANLPRFSNWPTFPQLFINGELIGGCDITLELFESGELARMLAETQRA
;
A
#
# COMPACT_ATOMS: atom_id res chain seq x y z
N MET A 1 9.90 -19.86 0.16
CA MET A 1 10.93 -18.85 -0.03
C MET A 1 10.79 -17.79 1.05
N ALA A 2 11.89 -17.48 1.74
CA ALA A 2 11.83 -16.60 2.92
C ALA A 2 11.29 -15.22 2.64
N VAL A 3 11.64 -14.63 1.48
CA VAL A 3 11.15 -13.28 1.13
C VAL A 3 9.63 -13.27 0.92
N LEU A 4 9.06 -14.32 0.33
CA LEU A 4 7.61 -14.37 0.14
C LEU A 4 6.88 -14.53 1.47
N GLN A 5 7.43 -15.28 2.40
CA GLN A 5 6.88 -15.39 3.76
C GLN A 5 6.96 -14.06 4.49
N ARG A 6 8.04 -13.33 4.31
CA ARG A 6 8.22 -12.01 4.89
C ARG A 6 7.19 -11.01 4.33
N ILE A 7 6.97 -11.02 3.01
CA ILE A 7 5.96 -10.17 2.38
C ILE A 7 4.57 -10.51 2.94
N GLN A 8 4.25 -11.79 3.04
CA GLN A 8 2.96 -12.22 3.54
C GLN A 8 2.75 -11.78 5.00
N ALA A 9 3.79 -11.89 5.82
CA ALA A 9 3.71 -11.45 7.22
C ALA A 9 3.45 -9.94 7.31
N GLU A 10 4.10 -9.14 6.45
CA GLU A 10 3.88 -7.69 6.42
C GLU A 10 2.44 -7.37 5.99
N VAL A 11 1.95 -8.03 4.95
CA VAL A 11 0.62 -7.78 4.41
C VAL A 11 -0.47 -8.18 5.40
N GLU A 12 -0.27 -9.28 6.13
CA GLU A 12 -1.27 -9.79 7.07
C GLU A 12 -1.15 -9.17 8.46
N GLY A 13 0.01 -8.61 8.77
CA GLY A 13 0.27 -8.07 10.11
C GLY A 13 -0.33 -6.70 10.38
N HIS A 14 -0.83 -6.03 9.35
CA HIS A 14 -1.37 -4.66 9.47
C HIS A 14 -2.61 -4.51 8.61
N PRO A 15 -3.61 -3.73 9.06
CA PRO A 15 -4.83 -3.56 8.26
C PRO A 15 -4.63 -2.76 6.98
N ILE A 16 -3.67 -1.83 6.97
CA ILE A 16 -3.37 -1.02 5.79
C ILE A 16 -1.87 -1.08 5.57
N VAL A 17 -1.44 -1.59 4.41
CA VAL A 17 -0.03 -1.72 4.06
C VAL A 17 0.20 -1.11 2.69
N LEU A 18 1.18 -0.21 2.61
CA LEU A 18 1.55 0.43 1.36
C LEU A 18 3.03 0.14 1.06
N PHE A 19 3.27 -0.56 -0.04
CA PHE A 19 4.63 -0.73 -0.59
C PHE A 19 4.86 0.41 -1.56
N MET A 20 5.83 1.27 -1.25
CA MET A 20 6.03 2.50 -2.01
C MET A 20 7.52 2.78 -2.22
N LYS A 21 7.80 3.68 -3.13
CA LYS A 21 9.17 4.19 -3.33
C LYS A 21 9.33 5.43 -2.45
N GLY A 22 10.20 5.32 -1.46
CA GLY A 22 10.40 6.33 -0.43
C GLY A 22 9.55 6.06 0.80
N THR A 23 9.28 7.13 1.56
CA THR A 23 8.46 7.07 2.77
C THR A 23 7.28 8.02 2.62
N PRO A 24 6.25 7.90 3.48
CA PRO A 24 5.12 8.83 3.41
C PRO A 24 5.53 10.29 3.58
N GLN A 25 6.58 10.56 4.36
CA GLN A 25 7.09 11.91 4.56
C GLN A 25 7.96 12.38 3.41
N PHE A 26 8.66 11.46 2.73
CA PHE A 26 9.57 11.76 1.64
C PHE A 26 9.38 10.77 0.48
N PRO A 27 8.25 10.87 -0.25
CA PRO A 27 8.02 9.98 -1.39
C PRO A 27 9.04 10.25 -2.49
N MET A 28 9.56 9.16 -3.09
CA MET A 28 10.57 9.24 -4.12
C MET A 28 10.00 8.99 -5.52
N CYS A 29 8.69 9.05 -5.66
CA CYS A 29 7.99 8.79 -6.91
C CYS A 29 6.64 9.51 -6.87
N GLY A 30 6.26 10.14 -7.99
CA GLY A 30 5.00 10.87 -8.07
C GLY A 30 3.79 9.99 -7.82
N PHE A 31 3.81 8.76 -8.30
CA PHE A 31 2.71 7.82 -8.05
C PHE A 31 2.59 7.45 -6.58
N SER A 32 3.73 7.22 -5.90
CA SER A 32 3.73 6.96 -4.47
C SER A 32 3.22 8.16 -3.69
N SER A 33 3.63 9.37 -4.08
CA SER A 33 3.18 10.61 -3.44
C SER A 33 1.67 10.77 -3.53
N ARG A 34 1.09 10.57 -4.70
CA ARG A 34 -0.36 10.71 -4.89
C ARG A 34 -1.14 9.66 -4.10
N THR A 35 -0.61 8.45 -4.01
CA THR A 35 -1.25 7.38 -3.24
C THR A 35 -1.26 7.73 -1.76
N VAL A 36 -0.15 8.23 -1.22
CA VAL A 36 -0.07 8.66 0.18
C VAL A 36 -1.08 9.77 0.46
N GLN A 37 -1.16 10.77 -0.43
CA GLN A 37 -2.10 11.87 -0.26
C GLN A 37 -3.55 11.38 -0.26
N ALA A 38 -3.90 10.47 -1.17
CA ALA A 38 -5.24 9.90 -1.22
C ALA A 38 -5.59 9.18 0.07
N LEU A 39 -4.66 8.38 0.59
CA LEU A 39 -4.88 7.68 1.86
C LEU A 39 -5.13 8.64 2.99
N LYS A 40 -4.30 9.68 3.10
CA LYS A 40 -4.45 10.67 4.18
C LYS A 40 -5.78 11.43 4.06
N GLN A 41 -6.13 11.86 2.86
CA GLN A 41 -7.38 12.60 2.64
C GLN A 41 -8.62 11.72 2.83
N ALA A 42 -8.48 10.42 2.58
CA ALA A 42 -9.58 9.48 2.80
C ALA A 42 -9.75 9.08 4.27
N GLY A 43 -8.85 9.54 5.15
CA GLY A 43 -9.00 9.34 6.59
C GLY A 43 -8.04 8.34 7.22
N ALA A 44 -7.03 7.87 6.50
CA ALA A 44 -6.02 7.00 7.09
C ALA A 44 -5.12 7.83 8.01
N SER A 45 -5.37 7.75 9.31
CA SER A 45 -4.56 8.48 10.30
C SER A 45 -3.17 7.87 10.43
N ALA A 46 -3.07 6.56 10.21
CA ALA A 46 -1.80 5.84 10.21
C ALA A 46 -1.93 4.61 9.33
N PHE A 47 -0.84 4.23 8.69
CA PHE A 47 -0.77 3.00 7.92
C PHE A 47 0.68 2.52 7.92
N HIS A 48 0.85 1.21 7.72
CA HIS A 48 2.18 0.62 7.65
C HIS A 48 2.73 0.80 6.24
N SER A 49 3.91 1.39 6.13
CA SER A 49 4.55 1.60 4.82
C SER A 49 5.88 0.87 4.75
N ILE A 50 6.22 0.40 3.56
CA ILE A 50 7.49 -0.27 3.29
C ILE A 50 8.14 0.45 2.12
N ASN A 51 9.35 0.96 2.35
CA ASN A 51 10.13 1.62 1.32
C ASN A 51 10.87 0.56 0.50
N VAL A 52 10.33 0.23 -0.67
CA VAL A 52 10.90 -0.82 -1.51
C VAL A 52 12.30 -0.46 -2.04
N LEU A 53 12.67 0.82 -2.01
CA LEU A 53 14.02 1.22 -2.41
C LEU A 53 15.07 0.76 -1.41
N GLN A 54 14.68 0.50 -0.17
CA GLN A 54 15.56 0.00 0.89
C GLN A 54 15.38 -1.50 1.13
N GLU A 55 14.47 -2.14 0.39
CA GLU A 55 14.17 -3.56 0.52
C GLU A 55 14.24 -4.23 -0.85
N PRO A 56 15.46 -4.42 -1.39
CA PRO A 56 15.59 -4.89 -2.76
C PRO A 56 14.99 -6.28 -3.00
N GLU A 57 15.00 -7.16 -2.00
CA GLU A 57 14.39 -8.47 -2.14
C GLU A 57 12.86 -8.37 -2.25
N ILE A 58 12.27 -7.49 -1.44
CA ILE A 58 10.82 -7.25 -1.52
C ILE A 58 10.50 -6.62 -2.87
N ARG A 59 11.26 -5.62 -3.28
CA ARG A 59 11.04 -4.97 -4.58
C ARG A 59 11.08 -5.97 -5.73
N ALA A 60 12.03 -6.91 -5.69
CA ALA A 60 12.19 -7.89 -6.76
C ALA A 60 11.10 -8.95 -6.76
N ASN A 61 10.52 -9.29 -5.61
CA ASN A 61 9.62 -10.44 -5.47
C ASN A 61 8.16 -10.07 -5.22
N LEU A 62 7.85 -8.84 -4.82
CA LEU A 62 6.48 -8.44 -4.57
C LEU A 62 5.57 -8.60 -5.81
N PRO A 63 6.02 -8.28 -7.03
CA PRO A 63 5.17 -8.48 -8.20
C PRO A 63 4.73 -9.93 -8.39
N ARG A 64 5.57 -10.89 -8.01
CA ARG A 64 5.21 -12.31 -8.08
C ARG A 64 4.16 -12.67 -7.03
N PHE A 65 4.31 -12.11 -5.83
CA PHE A 65 3.37 -12.35 -4.73
C PHE A 65 1.99 -11.78 -5.04
N SER A 66 1.94 -10.55 -5.56
CA SER A 66 0.70 -9.84 -5.76
C SER A 66 0.11 -10.01 -7.16
N ASN A 67 0.90 -10.51 -8.11
CA ASN A 67 0.56 -10.53 -9.53
C ASN A 67 0.29 -9.10 -10.04
N TRP A 68 1.04 -8.13 -9.54
CA TRP A 68 0.92 -6.71 -9.89
C TRP A 68 2.32 -6.18 -10.20
N PRO A 69 2.57 -5.62 -11.39
CA PRO A 69 3.94 -5.38 -11.85
C PRO A 69 4.59 -4.11 -11.35
N THR A 70 3.83 -3.15 -10.85
CA THR A 70 4.34 -1.80 -10.57
C THR A 70 4.17 -1.39 -9.12
N PHE A 71 4.79 -0.27 -8.74
CA PHE A 71 4.65 0.34 -7.43
C PHE A 71 4.05 1.74 -7.60
N PRO A 72 3.31 2.25 -6.63
CA PRO A 72 3.03 1.65 -5.32
C PRO A 72 2.03 0.50 -5.39
N GLN A 73 1.96 -0.28 -4.30
CA GLN A 73 0.94 -1.32 -4.14
C GLN A 73 0.29 -1.17 -2.78
N LEU A 74 -1.04 -1.05 -2.78
CA LEU A 74 -1.84 -0.88 -1.57
C LEU A 74 -2.55 -2.19 -1.23
N PHE A 75 -2.41 -2.61 0.02
CA PHE A 75 -3.12 -3.77 0.57
C PHE A 75 -4.00 -3.31 1.73
N ILE A 76 -5.24 -3.77 1.78
CA ILE A 76 -6.16 -3.52 2.88
C ILE A 76 -6.70 -4.85 3.35
N ASN A 77 -6.55 -5.13 4.65
CA ASN A 77 -6.97 -6.40 5.27
C ASN A 77 -6.41 -7.62 4.53
N GLY A 78 -5.15 -7.54 4.10
CA GLY A 78 -4.47 -8.64 3.44
C GLY A 78 -4.76 -8.77 1.96
N GLU A 79 -5.64 -7.95 1.40
CA GLU A 79 -6.01 -8.03 -0.01
C GLU A 79 -5.37 -6.91 -0.81
N LEU A 80 -4.86 -7.24 -1.99
CA LEU A 80 -4.34 -6.23 -2.91
C LEU A 80 -5.50 -5.37 -3.43
N ILE A 81 -5.40 -4.07 -3.20
CA ILE A 81 -6.36 -3.11 -3.74
C ILE A 81 -5.90 -2.68 -5.14
N GLY A 82 -4.63 -2.36 -5.30
CA GLY A 82 -4.05 -1.96 -6.57
C GLY A 82 -2.96 -0.92 -6.39
N GLY A 83 -2.64 -0.24 -7.48
CA GLY A 83 -1.64 0.81 -7.50
C GLY A 83 -2.26 2.20 -7.38
N CYS A 84 -1.54 3.20 -7.88
CA CYS A 84 -1.94 4.60 -7.78
C CYS A 84 -3.29 4.86 -8.45
N ASP A 85 -3.47 4.41 -9.69
CA ASP A 85 -4.67 4.74 -10.44
C ASP A 85 -5.92 4.19 -9.78
N ILE A 86 -5.88 2.94 -9.34
CA ILE A 86 -7.03 2.32 -8.67
C ILE A 86 -7.30 3.00 -7.34
N THR A 87 -6.25 3.33 -6.58
CA THR A 87 -6.41 4.03 -5.31
C THR A 87 -7.08 5.38 -5.52
N LEU A 88 -6.68 6.13 -6.55
CA LEU A 88 -7.29 7.44 -6.84
C LEU A 88 -8.75 7.30 -7.28
N GLU A 89 -9.08 6.28 -8.07
CA GLU A 89 -10.47 6.02 -8.45
C GLU A 89 -11.34 5.74 -7.22
N LEU A 90 -10.84 4.91 -6.31
CA LEU A 90 -11.56 4.59 -5.08
C LEU A 90 -11.69 5.82 -4.19
N PHE A 91 -10.67 6.67 -4.16
CA PHE A 91 -10.73 7.91 -3.41
C PHE A 91 -11.82 8.83 -3.96
N GLU A 92 -11.85 9.02 -5.26
CA GLU A 92 -12.81 9.93 -5.90
C GLU A 92 -14.25 9.45 -5.75
N SER A 93 -14.47 8.14 -5.75
CA SER A 93 -15.82 7.57 -5.58
C SER A 93 -16.30 7.53 -4.13
N GLY A 94 -15.42 7.83 -3.16
CA GLY A 94 -15.73 7.70 -1.74
C GLY A 94 -15.55 6.30 -1.19
N GLU A 95 -15.25 5.33 -2.04
CA GLU A 95 -15.09 3.94 -1.63
C GLU A 95 -13.88 3.74 -0.74
N LEU A 96 -12.79 4.45 -1.03
CA LEU A 96 -11.58 4.33 -0.23
C LEU A 96 -11.84 4.76 1.22
N ALA A 97 -12.53 5.87 1.42
CA ALA A 97 -12.87 6.33 2.76
C ALA A 97 -13.70 5.29 3.52
N ARG A 98 -14.65 4.64 2.84
CA ARG A 98 -15.45 3.58 3.43
C ARG A 98 -14.60 2.40 3.84
N MET A 99 -13.70 1.95 2.96
CA MET A 99 -12.82 0.82 3.24
C MET A 99 -11.90 1.10 4.43
N LEU A 100 -11.33 2.31 4.47
CA LEU A 100 -10.45 2.70 5.56
C LEU A 100 -11.21 2.82 6.89
N ALA A 101 -12.43 3.34 6.86
CA ALA A 101 -13.25 3.43 8.08
C ALA A 101 -13.52 2.05 8.66
N GLU A 102 -13.74 1.06 7.82
CA GLU A 102 -13.95 -0.32 8.29
C GLU A 102 -12.72 -0.90 8.97
N THR A 103 -11.51 -0.58 8.48
CA THR A 103 -10.29 -1.10 9.10
C THR A 103 -10.01 -0.49 10.47
N GLN A 104 -10.56 0.69 10.76
CA GLN A 104 -10.31 1.43 12.00
C GLN A 104 -11.34 1.11 13.09
N ARG A 105 -12.30 0.27 12.81
CA ARG A 105 -13.24 -0.19 13.82
C ARG A 105 -12.55 -1.22 14.73
N ALA A 106 -12.72 -1.05 16.00
CA ALA A 106 -12.17 -1.97 17.00
C ALA A 106 -12.87 -3.31 16.95
#